data_b7888c45368fcd6cc20ef2b78ebece93
#
_entry.id   b7888c45368fcd6cc20ef2b78ebece93
#
_cell.length_a   1.000
_cell.length_b   1.000
_cell.length_c   1.000
_cell.angle_alpha   90.00
_cell.angle_beta   90.00
_cell.angle_gamma   90.00
#
_symmetry.space_group_name_H-M   'P 1'
#
loop_
_entity.id
_entity.type
_entity.pdbx_description
1 polymer ?
#
loop_
_entity_poly.entity_id
_entity_poly.type
_entity_poly.pdbx_seq_one_letter_code
_entity_poly.pdbx_strand_id
1 'polypeptide(L)'
;MEQIDFKKTIDNLRKTGFNPVPNLVNIAIPDAKNILWQGLNYFTGNAEWLPEYDEIATWLSGNNGRGLLCHGNCGRGKSLICWKIIPLLLNHYCRKIVACYDAQQMNADIDAVKAKHIIYIDDVGTENLSVKFGEKRLAFCEIVDEAEKRGKLLIL
;
A
#
# COMPACT_ATOMS: atom_id res chain seq x y z
N MET A 1 -33.95 24.08 5.40
CA MET A 1 -32.47 23.94 5.23
C MET A 1 -32.21 23.18 3.94
N GLU A 2 -31.47 23.76 3.07
CA GLU A 2 -31.11 23.10 1.81
C GLU A 2 -30.12 21.97 2.10
N GLN A 3 -30.39 20.77 1.60
CA GLN A 3 -29.52 19.62 1.80
C GLN A 3 -28.61 19.45 0.58
N ILE A 4 -27.31 19.43 0.80
CA ILE A 4 -26.32 19.26 -0.27
C ILE A 4 -26.23 17.77 -0.64
N ASP A 5 -26.32 17.48 -1.93
CA ASP A 5 -25.96 16.17 -2.50
C ASP A 5 -24.45 16.16 -2.81
N PHE A 6 -23.65 15.71 -1.85
CA PHE A 6 -22.19 15.66 -1.97
C PHE A 6 -21.72 14.78 -3.13
N LYS A 7 -22.39 13.66 -3.39
CA LYS A 7 -22.03 12.78 -4.49
C LYS A 7 -22.16 13.48 -5.84
N LYS A 8 -23.32 14.08 -6.08
CA LYS A 8 -23.58 14.82 -7.32
C LYS A 8 -22.62 16.01 -7.48
N THR A 9 -22.32 16.70 -6.40
CA THR A 9 -21.39 17.82 -6.42
C THR A 9 -19.97 17.39 -6.76
N ILE A 10 -19.50 16.29 -6.16
CA ILE A 10 -18.18 15.69 -6.47
C ILE A 10 -18.10 15.26 -7.94
N ASP A 11 -19.13 14.58 -8.45
CA ASP A 11 -19.17 14.13 -9.84
C ASP A 11 -19.16 15.31 -10.82
N ASN A 12 -19.83 16.38 -10.51
CA ASN A 12 -19.80 17.59 -11.32
C ASN A 12 -18.41 18.26 -11.32
N LEU A 13 -17.75 18.34 -10.16
CA LEU A 13 -16.40 18.89 -10.06
C LEU A 13 -15.38 18.04 -10.83
N ARG A 14 -15.50 16.72 -10.78
CA ARG A 14 -14.64 15.81 -11.55
C ARG A 14 -14.71 16.04 -13.06
N LYS A 15 -15.89 16.37 -13.57
CA LYS A 15 -16.09 16.72 -15.01
C LYS A 15 -15.34 17.99 -15.40
N THR A 16 -15.05 18.88 -14.46
CA THR A 16 -14.27 20.11 -14.70
C THR A 16 -12.77 19.92 -14.55
N GLY A 17 -12.31 18.67 -14.26
CA GLY A 17 -10.90 18.35 -14.03
C GLY A 17 -10.43 18.56 -12.58
N PHE A 18 -11.31 18.98 -11.68
CA PHE A 18 -11.01 19.10 -10.26
C PHE A 18 -11.54 17.89 -9.50
N ASN A 19 -10.67 17.20 -8.77
CA ASN A 19 -11.03 16.00 -8.01
C ASN A 19 -10.69 16.19 -6.53
N PRO A 20 -11.65 16.71 -5.72
CA PRO A 20 -11.42 16.92 -4.29
C PRO A 20 -11.37 15.60 -3.49
N VAL A 21 -11.95 14.55 -4.06
CA VAL A 21 -11.98 13.23 -3.44
C VAL A 21 -11.39 12.23 -4.44
N PRO A 22 -10.13 11.81 -4.26
CA PRO A 22 -9.48 10.88 -5.17
C PRO A 22 -10.17 9.51 -5.17
N ASN A 23 -10.08 8.79 -6.28
CA ASN A 23 -10.49 7.39 -6.33
C ASN A 23 -9.51 6.55 -5.51
N LEU A 24 -10.03 5.74 -4.59
CA LEU A 24 -9.24 4.84 -3.78
C LEU A 24 -8.88 3.58 -4.56
N VAL A 25 -7.75 2.97 -4.20
CA VAL A 25 -7.33 1.69 -4.75
C VAL A 25 -8.07 0.57 -4.03
N ASN A 26 -8.89 -0.17 -4.75
CA ASN A 26 -9.63 -1.31 -4.22
C ASN A 26 -9.02 -2.62 -4.73
N ILE A 27 -8.85 -3.57 -3.82
CA ILE A 27 -8.32 -4.90 -4.06
C ILE A 27 -9.41 -5.91 -3.74
N ALA A 28 -9.58 -6.90 -4.60
CA ALA A 28 -10.50 -8.00 -4.38
C ALA A 28 -9.89 -9.28 -4.97
N ILE A 29 -9.27 -10.08 -4.12
CA ILE A 29 -8.66 -11.35 -4.52
C ILE A 29 -9.60 -12.49 -4.06
N PRO A 30 -10.07 -13.33 -4.99
CA PRO A 30 -10.94 -14.44 -4.65
C PRO A 30 -10.18 -15.49 -3.84
N ASP A 31 -10.84 -16.11 -2.87
CA ASP A 31 -10.25 -17.16 -2.03
C ASP A 31 -8.88 -16.76 -1.43
N ALA A 32 -8.79 -15.54 -0.93
CA ALA A 32 -7.55 -14.90 -0.55
C ALA A 32 -6.73 -15.72 0.47
N LYS A 33 -7.40 -16.38 1.42
CA LYS A 33 -6.72 -17.21 2.42
C LYS A 33 -5.97 -18.37 1.78
N ASN A 34 -6.60 -19.10 0.88
CA ASN A 34 -5.98 -20.21 0.17
C ASN A 34 -4.90 -19.74 -0.80
N ILE A 35 -5.13 -18.62 -1.49
CA ILE A 35 -4.13 -18.04 -2.40
C ILE A 35 -2.89 -17.57 -1.62
N LEU A 36 -3.08 -16.91 -0.48
CA LEU A 36 -1.96 -16.54 0.40
C LEU A 36 -1.19 -17.78 0.88
N TRP A 37 -1.90 -18.81 1.28
CA TRP A 37 -1.31 -20.10 1.68
C TRP A 37 -0.47 -20.74 0.57
N GLN A 38 -0.98 -20.72 -0.65
CA GLN A 38 -0.22 -21.22 -1.81
C GLN A 38 1.06 -20.41 -2.02
N GLY A 39 1.01 -19.10 -1.92
CA GLY A 39 2.17 -18.23 -2.03
C GLY A 39 3.23 -18.50 -0.95
N LEU A 40 2.80 -18.64 0.28
CA LEU A 40 3.69 -18.97 1.39
C LEU A 40 4.40 -20.31 1.15
N ASN A 41 3.68 -21.34 0.75
CA ASN A 41 4.28 -22.66 0.47
C ASN A 41 5.18 -22.64 -0.76
N TYR A 42 4.86 -21.86 -1.77
CA TYR A 42 5.72 -21.73 -2.94
C TYR A 42 7.11 -21.20 -2.59
N PHE A 43 7.18 -20.20 -1.71
CA PHE A 43 8.47 -19.58 -1.35
C PHE A 43 9.20 -20.30 -0.22
N THR A 44 8.52 -20.96 0.69
CA THR A 44 9.14 -21.59 1.87
C THR A 44 9.20 -23.12 1.80
N GLY A 45 8.29 -23.75 1.07
CA GLY A 45 8.17 -25.21 0.97
C GLY A 45 7.49 -25.88 2.17
N ASN A 46 7.51 -25.26 3.34
CA ASN A 46 6.93 -25.78 4.58
C ASN A 46 6.34 -24.65 5.43
N ALA A 47 5.40 -23.92 4.86
CA ALA A 47 4.79 -22.78 5.53
C ALA A 47 3.97 -23.23 6.75
N GLU A 48 3.94 -22.35 7.76
CA GLU A 48 3.07 -22.44 8.91
C GLU A 48 2.11 -21.26 8.88
N TRP A 49 0.81 -21.51 9.12
CA TRP A 49 -0.17 -20.43 9.17
C TRP A 49 -0.13 -19.74 10.54
N LEU A 50 0.15 -18.45 10.53
CA LEU A 50 0.13 -17.64 11.73
C LEU A 50 -1.19 -16.88 11.84
N PRO A 51 -1.69 -16.60 13.08
CA PRO A 51 -2.97 -15.92 13.27
C PRO A 51 -3.09 -14.57 12.57
N GLU A 52 -2.02 -13.78 12.52
CA GLU A 52 -1.98 -12.49 11.83
C GLU A 52 -2.19 -12.58 10.32
N TYR A 53 -2.00 -13.73 9.70
CA TYR A 53 -2.25 -13.92 8.27
C TYR A 53 -3.73 -13.90 7.92
N ASP A 54 -4.61 -14.16 8.88
CA ASP A 54 -6.05 -14.01 8.68
C ASP A 54 -6.44 -12.56 8.36
N GLU A 55 -5.82 -11.59 9.02
CA GLU A 55 -6.06 -10.17 8.76
C GLU A 55 -5.54 -9.77 7.37
N ILE A 56 -4.39 -10.27 6.97
CA ILE A 56 -3.83 -10.04 5.63
C ILE A 56 -4.75 -10.64 4.56
N ALA A 57 -5.22 -11.87 4.77
CA ALA A 57 -6.15 -12.51 3.84
C ALA A 57 -7.48 -11.76 3.73
N THR A 58 -7.99 -11.25 4.84
CA THR A 58 -9.19 -10.39 4.85
C THR A 58 -8.98 -9.11 4.06
N TRP A 59 -7.82 -8.44 4.25
CA TRP A 59 -7.46 -7.25 3.50
C TRP A 59 -7.33 -7.53 2.00
N LEU A 60 -6.73 -8.65 1.62
CA LEU A 60 -6.61 -9.08 0.22
C LEU A 60 -7.97 -9.36 -0.43
N SER A 61 -8.93 -9.86 0.33
CA SER A 61 -10.27 -10.15 -0.18
C SER A 61 -11.12 -8.90 -0.40
N GLY A 62 -10.83 -7.82 0.31
CA GLY A 62 -11.51 -6.53 0.15
C GLY A 62 -10.94 -5.49 1.11
N ASN A 63 -10.09 -4.60 0.60
CA ASN A 63 -9.42 -3.60 1.41
C ASN A 63 -10.26 -2.34 1.68
N ASN A 64 -11.34 -2.12 0.95
CA ASN A 64 -12.18 -0.91 1.06
C ASN A 64 -11.37 0.39 0.97
N GLY A 65 -10.40 0.45 0.07
CA GLY A 65 -9.52 1.60 -0.09
C GLY A 65 -8.46 1.77 0.99
N ARG A 66 -8.40 0.89 1.99
CA ARG A 66 -7.46 0.98 3.11
C ARG A 66 -6.10 0.39 2.76
N GLY A 67 -5.05 1.00 3.30
CA GLY A 67 -3.70 0.43 3.27
C GLY A 67 -3.54 -0.74 4.24
N LEU A 68 -2.36 -1.33 4.25
CA LEU A 68 -2.00 -2.43 5.13
C LEU A 68 -0.79 -2.03 5.96
N LEU A 69 -0.90 -2.20 7.27
CA LEU A 69 0.21 -2.02 8.21
C LEU A 69 0.56 -3.36 8.83
N CYS A 70 1.76 -3.86 8.54
CA CYS A 70 2.31 -5.08 9.12
C CYS A 70 3.39 -4.72 10.13
N HIS A 71 3.22 -5.14 11.36
CA HIS A 71 4.23 -4.97 12.41
C HIS A 71 4.39 -6.28 13.19
N GLY A 72 5.49 -6.43 13.87
CA GLY A 72 5.79 -7.61 14.66
C GLY A 72 7.27 -7.97 14.62
N ASN A 73 7.62 -9.09 15.23
CA ASN A 73 9.00 -9.56 15.33
C ASN A 73 9.54 -10.07 13.98
N CYS A 74 10.84 -10.04 13.84
CA CYS A 74 11.54 -10.68 12.72
C CYS A 74 11.17 -12.17 12.64
N GLY A 75 11.15 -12.72 11.41
CA GLY A 75 10.88 -14.13 11.19
C GLY A 75 9.40 -14.52 11.08
N ARG A 76 8.48 -13.55 11.14
CA ARG A 76 7.04 -13.81 10.98
C ARG A 76 6.54 -13.66 9.55
N GLY A 77 7.43 -13.64 8.58
CA GLY A 77 7.08 -13.66 7.16
C GLY A 77 6.59 -12.34 6.58
N LYS A 78 6.67 -11.22 7.30
CA LYS A 78 6.21 -9.91 6.82
C LYS A 78 6.84 -9.51 5.50
N SER A 79 8.16 -9.50 5.41
CA SER A 79 8.88 -9.13 4.20
C SER A 79 8.61 -10.09 3.06
N LEU A 80 8.48 -11.40 3.33
CA LEU A 80 8.11 -12.38 2.33
C LEU A 80 6.73 -12.07 1.73
N ILE A 81 5.76 -11.84 2.59
CA ILE A 81 4.38 -11.55 2.15
C ILE A 81 4.32 -10.22 1.42
N CYS A 82 4.87 -9.16 2.00
CA CYS A 82 4.71 -7.80 1.47
C CYS A 82 5.62 -7.51 0.28
N TRP A 83 6.83 -8.08 0.26
CA TRP A 83 7.78 -7.84 -0.82
C TRP A 83 7.57 -8.75 -2.04
N LYS A 84 7.17 -10.01 -1.80
CA LYS A 84 7.06 -11.01 -2.86
C LYS A 84 5.63 -11.41 -3.17
N ILE A 85 4.87 -11.84 -2.18
CA ILE A 85 3.55 -12.44 -2.42
C ILE A 85 2.52 -11.41 -2.84
N ILE A 86 2.31 -10.35 -2.05
CA ILE A 86 1.31 -9.32 -2.35
C ILE A 86 1.56 -8.68 -3.73
N PRO A 87 2.78 -8.28 -4.11
CA PRO A 87 3.02 -7.74 -5.44
C PRO A 87 2.64 -8.68 -6.57
N LEU A 88 2.90 -9.98 -6.42
CA LEU A 88 2.51 -10.99 -7.41
C LEU A 88 0.99 -11.15 -7.51
N LEU A 89 0.31 -11.18 -6.36
CA LEU A 89 -1.14 -11.32 -6.31
C LEU A 89 -1.86 -10.10 -6.91
N LEU A 90 -1.40 -8.91 -6.57
CA LEU A 90 -1.98 -7.68 -7.12
C LEU A 90 -1.75 -7.57 -8.64
N ASN A 91 -0.61 -8.01 -9.12
CA ASN A 91 -0.36 -8.04 -10.56
C ASN A 91 -1.26 -9.07 -11.27
N HIS A 92 -1.34 -10.28 -10.73
CA HIS A 92 -2.11 -11.35 -11.36
C HIS A 92 -3.62 -11.08 -11.35
N TYR A 93 -4.19 -10.74 -10.19
CA TYR A 93 -5.64 -10.60 -10.03
C TYR A 93 -6.17 -9.19 -10.33
N CYS A 94 -5.39 -8.16 -10.04
CA CYS A 94 -5.83 -6.77 -10.15
C CYS A 94 -5.15 -6.02 -11.29
N ARG A 95 -4.16 -6.62 -11.93
CA ARG A 95 -3.33 -5.99 -12.98
C ARG A 95 -2.69 -4.69 -12.52
N LYS A 96 -2.25 -4.66 -11.27
CA LYS A 96 -1.60 -3.52 -10.62
C LYS A 96 -0.16 -3.84 -10.28
N ILE A 97 0.68 -2.82 -10.29
CA ILE A 97 2.10 -2.92 -9.96
C ILE A 97 2.32 -2.27 -8.61
N VAL A 98 2.93 -3.02 -7.68
CA VAL A 98 3.38 -2.51 -6.39
C VAL A 98 4.84 -2.07 -6.52
N ALA A 99 5.11 -0.81 -6.23
CA ALA A 99 6.47 -0.30 -6.13
C ALA A 99 7.02 -0.59 -4.74
N CYS A 100 8.05 -1.42 -4.65
CA CYS A 100 8.63 -1.88 -3.40
C CYS A 100 9.94 -1.15 -3.11
N TYR A 101 10.05 -0.62 -1.90
CA TYR A 101 11.24 0.11 -1.44
C TYR A 101 11.59 -0.34 -0.02
N ASP A 102 12.87 -0.36 0.30
CA ASP A 102 13.29 -0.27 1.70
C ASP A 102 13.31 1.20 2.16
N ALA A 103 13.46 1.41 3.46
CA ALA A 103 13.43 2.75 4.02
C ALA A 103 14.56 3.65 3.50
N GLN A 104 15.71 3.09 3.18
CA GLN A 104 16.83 3.86 2.64
C GLN A 104 16.60 4.25 1.18
N GLN A 105 16.07 3.35 0.35
CA GLN A 105 15.68 3.65 -1.02
C GLN A 105 14.60 4.73 -1.08
N MET A 106 13.60 4.64 -0.18
CA MET A 106 12.59 5.68 -0.03
C MET A 106 13.22 7.03 0.26
N ASN A 107 14.15 7.07 1.20
CA ASN A 107 14.81 8.30 1.64
C ASN A 107 15.74 8.88 0.56
N ALA A 108 16.31 8.04 -0.29
CA ALA A 108 17.21 8.47 -1.37
C ALA A 108 16.51 9.18 -2.53
N ASP A 109 15.24 8.82 -2.81
CA ASP A 109 14.48 9.42 -3.91
C ASP A 109 12.99 9.52 -3.55
N ILE A 110 12.68 10.47 -2.67
CA ILE A 110 11.33 10.71 -2.16
C ILE A 110 10.33 11.02 -3.29
N ASP A 111 10.74 11.83 -4.26
CA ASP A 111 9.85 12.28 -5.34
C ASP A 111 9.49 11.13 -6.28
N ALA A 112 10.41 10.23 -6.57
CA ALA A 112 10.13 9.03 -7.36
C ALA A 112 9.15 8.10 -6.63
N VAL A 113 9.30 7.93 -5.33
CA VAL A 113 8.39 7.13 -4.51
C VAL A 113 6.99 7.75 -4.47
N LYS A 114 6.89 9.06 -4.28
CA LYS A 114 5.62 9.81 -4.27
C LYS A 114 4.87 9.70 -5.60
N ALA A 115 5.57 9.52 -6.71
CA ALA A 115 4.96 9.37 -8.02
C ALA A 115 4.26 8.02 -8.23
N LYS A 116 4.54 7.01 -7.40
CA LYS A 116 3.94 5.68 -7.53
C LYS A 116 2.52 5.64 -6.95
N HIS A 117 1.72 4.71 -7.45
CA HIS A 117 0.31 4.60 -7.08
C HIS A 117 0.06 3.59 -5.94
N ILE A 118 0.76 2.47 -5.97
CA ILE A 118 0.75 1.47 -4.89
C ILE A 118 2.20 1.31 -4.42
N ILE A 119 2.43 1.53 -3.14
CA ILE A 119 3.76 1.64 -2.56
C ILE A 119 3.88 0.69 -1.38
N TYR A 120 4.89 -0.16 -1.39
CA TYR A 120 5.33 -0.91 -0.21
C TYR A 120 6.67 -0.38 0.27
N ILE A 121 6.76 -0.11 1.57
CA ILE A 121 7.99 0.34 2.21
C ILE A 121 8.33 -0.63 3.34
N ASP A 122 9.48 -1.27 3.22
CA ASP A 122 10.01 -2.20 4.21
C ASP A 122 10.88 -1.46 5.24
N ASP A 123 10.89 -1.96 6.47
CA ASP A 123 11.69 -1.44 7.57
C ASP A 123 11.46 0.05 7.87
N VAL A 124 10.20 0.49 7.84
CA VAL A 124 9.83 1.86 8.20
C VAL A 124 10.27 2.15 9.65
N GLY A 125 10.89 3.31 9.85
CA GLY A 125 11.41 3.75 11.13
C GLY A 125 12.93 3.61 11.27
N THR A 126 13.59 2.98 10.28
CA THR A 126 15.07 2.88 10.24
C THR A 126 15.69 3.95 9.35
N GLU A 127 14.88 4.71 8.62
CA GLU A 127 15.32 5.77 7.74
C GLU A 127 15.86 6.99 8.50
N ASN A 128 16.89 7.62 7.94
CA ASN A 128 17.41 8.89 8.39
C ASN A 128 16.75 10.04 7.62
N LEU A 129 16.88 11.27 8.13
CA LEU A 129 16.48 12.46 7.38
C LEU A 129 17.20 12.51 6.04
N SER A 130 16.44 12.71 4.97
CA SER A 130 17.00 12.99 3.67
C SER A 130 17.42 14.45 3.57
N VAL A 131 18.63 14.66 3.08
CA VAL A 131 19.17 16.00 2.79
C VAL A 131 19.48 16.09 1.32
N LYS A 132 18.76 16.95 0.60
CA LYS A 132 18.98 17.20 -0.82
C LYS A 132 18.99 18.71 -1.05
N PHE A 133 20.05 19.22 -1.64
CA PHE A 133 20.22 20.67 -1.90
C PHE A 133 20.06 21.55 -0.64
N GLY A 134 20.49 21.05 0.53
CA GLY A 134 20.39 21.76 1.81
C GLY A 134 19.02 21.66 2.48
N GLU A 135 18.04 21.01 1.90
CA GLU A 135 16.74 20.76 2.50
C GLU A 135 16.75 19.45 3.30
N LYS A 136 16.17 19.51 4.51
CA LYS A 136 15.91 18.33 5.35
C LYS A 136 14.48 17.86 5.11
N ARG A 137 14.30 16.59 4.75
CA ARG A 137 12.99 16.02 4.44
C ARG A 137 12.71 14.80 5.29
N LEU A 138 11.48 14.70 5.78
CA LEU A 138 10.93 13.50 6.40
C LEU A 138 10.16 12.71 5.34
N ALA A 139 10.85 11.83 4.65
CA ALA A 139 10.33 11.08 3.51
C ALA A 139 9.02 10.36 3.81
N PHE A 140 8.98 9.65 4.93
CA PHE A 140 7.80 8.89 5.33
C PHE A 140 6.58 9.77 5.51
N CYS A 141 6.72 10.92 6.18
CA CYS A 141 5.61 11.86 6.38
C CYS A 141 5.11 12.43 5.05
N GLU A 142 6.00 12.76 4.14
CA GLU A 142 5.63 13.28 2.82
C GLU A 142 4.87 12.22 2.00
N ILE A 143 5.29 10.96 2.05
CA ILE A 143 4.66 9.86 1.32
C ILE A 143 3.28 9.56 1.89
N VAL A 144 3.11 9.53 3.20
CA VAL A 144 1.81 9.33 3.85
C VAL A 144 0.84 10.46 3.48
N ASP A 145 1.29 11.71 3.55
CA ASP A 145 0.49 12.87 3.17
C ASP A 145 0.05 12.82 1.70
N GLU A 146 0.97 12.51 0.81
CA GLU A 146 0.67 12.34 -0.62
C GLU A 146 -0.32 11.19 -0.87
N ALA A 147 -0.14 10.07 -0.19
CA ALA A 147 -1.04 8.93 -0.33
C ALA A 147 -2.47 9.26 0.10
N GLU A 148 -2.63 9.98 1.20
CA GLU A 148 -3.92 10.44 1.69
C GLU A 148 -4.59 11.40 0.70
N LYS A 149 -3.86 12.41 0.24
CA LYS A 149 -4.39 13.42 -0.68
C LYS A 149 -4.72 12.88 -2.07
N ARG A 150 -3.97 11.90 -2.56
CA ARG A 150 -4.07 11.39 -3.94
C ARG A 150 -4.73 10.01 -4.04
N GLY A 151 -5.17 9.43 -2.93
CA GLY A 151 -5.81 8.13 -2.91
C GLY A 151 -4.88 6.97 -3.25
N LYS A 152 -3.61 7.07 -2.92
CA LYS A 152 -2.63 6.01 -3.14
C LYS A 152 -2.73 4.92 -2.08
N LEU A 153 -2.35 3.71 -2.43
CA LEU A 153 -2.33 2.58 -1.50
C LEU A 153 -0.94 2.42 -0.89
N LEU A 154 -0.88 2.44 0.44
CA LEU A 154 0.34 2.16 1.20
C LEU A 154 0.27 0.79 1.86
N ILE A 155 1.37 0.06 1.73
CA ILE A 155 1.65 -1.18 2.45
C ILE A 155 2.95 -0.94 3.23
N LEU A 156 2.89 -1.12 4.54
CA LEU A 156 3.99 -0.80 5.44
C LEU A 156 4.36 -2.00 6.32
#